data_3438a39c09cadbc6ee29ff5d56c46f49
#
_entry.id   3438a39c09cadbc6ee29ff5d56c46f49
#
_cell.length_a   1.000
_cell.length_b   1.000
_cell.length_c   1.000
_cell.angle_alpha   90.00
_cell.angle_beta   90.00
_cell.angle_gamma   90.00
#
_symmetry.space_group_name_H-M   'P 1'
#
loop_
_entity.id
_entity.type
_entity.pdbx_description
1 polymer ?
#
loop_
_entity_poly.entity_id
_entity_poly.type
_entity_poly.pdbx_seq_one_letter_code
_entity_poly.pdbx_strand_id
1 'polypeptide(L)'
;MYVYSVDVKKLVINNKDTDLKAFAKKTANNNITYNEKVIYEFPYGRVNNYEGTGIKEEDRPVIIGFGPAGMFAALKLSEAGLMPVVYERGDSVEERHRKVDEFWNTGKLDTQSNVQFGEGGAGTFSDGKLNTVIKDPTGRIRNVLEMFVRFGASSE
;
A
#
# COMPACT_ATOMS: atom_id res chain seq x y z
N MET A 1 -17.00 24.35 15.87
CA MET A 1 -17.74 23.08 16.05
C MET A 1 -16.89 21.98 15.43
N TYR A 2 -16.47 21.00 16.24
CA TYR A 2 -15.68 19.87 15.74
C TYR A 2 -16.62 18.74 15.37
N VAL A 3 -16.43 18.14 14.20
CA VAL A 3 -17.18 16.97 13.74
C VAL A 3 -16.24 15.77 13.77
N TYR A 4 -16.64 14.72 14.46
CA TYR A 4 -15.87 13.48 14.57
C TYR A 4 -16.60 12.37 13.84
N SER A 5 -15.85 11.54 13.10
CA SER A 5 -16.33 10.27 12.58
C SER A 5 -15.83 9.13 13.47
N VAL A 6 -16.72 8.23 13.83
CA VAL A 6 -16.39 7.05 14.66
C VAL A 6 -16.84 5.79 13.94
N ASP A 7 -15.92 4.85 13.75
CA ASP A 7 -16.23 3.54 13.17
C ASP A 7 -16.66 2.56 14.27
N VAL A 8 -17.87 2.04 14.16
CA VAL A 8 -18.43 1.06 15.08
C VAL A 8 -18.34 -0.33 14.45
N LYS A 9 -17.49 -1.18 15.02
CA LYS A 9 -17.30 -2.56 14.53
C LYS A 9 -18.31 -3.57 15.12
N LYS A 10 -18.83 -3.28 16.29
CA LYS A 10 -19.78 -4.14 17.00
C LYS A 10 -20.76 -3.28 17.79
N LEU A 11 -22.04 -3.61 17.72
CA LEU A 11 -23.09 -2.95 18.49
C LEU A 11 -23.86 -3.98 19.29
N VAL A 12 -23.96 -3.76 20.60
CA VAL A 12 -24.72 -4.62 21.52
C VAL A 12 -25.88 -3.82 22.10
N ILE A 13 -27.11 -4.29 21.89
CA ILE A 13 -28.32 -3.70 22.46
C ILE A 13 -29.01 -4.74 23.31
N ASN A 14 -29.31 -4.42 24.56
CA ASN A 14 -29.94 -5.34 25.52
C ASN A 14 -29.21 -6.68 25.63
N ASN A 15 -27.88 -6.65 25.72
CA ASN A 15 -27.00 -7.81 25.79
C ASN A 15 -27.05 -8.75 24.55
N LYS A 16 -27.54 -8.27 23.42
CA LYS A 16 -27.57 -9.04 22.16
C LYS A 16 -26.76 -8.33 21.10
N ASP A 17 -25.98 -9.09 20.36
CA ASP A 17 -25.29 -8.60 19.18
C ASP A 17 -26.32 -8.12 18.15
N THR A 18 -26.13 -6.92 17.64
CA THR A 18 -27.07 -6.27 16.73
C THR A 18 -26.46 -6.21 15.32
N ASP A 19 -27.25 -6.57 14.33
CA ASP A 19 -26.88 -6.41 12.93
C ASP A 19 -26.74 -4.91 12.59
N LEU A 20 -25.52 -4.49 12.30
CA LEU A 20 -25.16 -3.11 12.02
C LEU A 20 -25.88 -2.55 10.78
N LYS A 21 -26.05 -3.37 9.74
CA LYS A 21 -26.72 -2.98 8.49
C LYS A 21 -28.21 -2.73 8.73
N ALA A 22 -28.86 -3.64 9.43
CA ALA A 22 -30.26 -3.53 9.79
C ALA A 22 -30.49 -2.34 10.75
N PHE A 23 -29.59 -2.12 11.71
CA PHE A 23 -29.64 -1.01 12.62
C PHE A 23 -29.54 0.34 11.92
N ALA A 24 -28.53 0.52 11.05
CA ALA A 24 -28.34 1.75 10.29
C ALA A 24 -29.58 2.09 9.44
N LYS A 25 -30.15 1.07 8.78
CA LYS A 25 -31.38 1.22 7.96
C LYS A 25 -32.60 1.61 8.81
N LYS A 26 -32.75 1.00 9.99
CA LYS A 26 -33.90 1.22 10.88
C LYS A 26 -33.85 2.58 11.59
N THR A 27 -32.65 3.06 11.91
CA THR A 27 -32.47 4.30 12.68
C THR A 27 -32.82 5.54 11.86
N ALA A 28 -32.79 5.46 10.52
CA ALA A 28 -33.11 6.56 9.59
C ALA A 28 -32.38 7.89 9.93
N ASN A 29 -31.16 7.80 10.50
CA ASN A 29 -30.34 8.94 10.90
C ASN A 29 -29.27 9.17 9.85
N ASN A 30 -29.26 10.34 9.23
CA ASN A 30 -28.29 10.70 8.17
C ASN A 30 -26.82 10.71 8.64
N ASN A 31 -26.59 10.72 9.95
CA ASN A 31 -25.26 10.66 10.54
C ASN A 31 -24.80 9.21 10.84
N ILE A 32 -25.65 8.23 10.59
CA ILE A 32 -25.34 6.81 10.78
C ILE A 32 -25.43 6.11 9.43
N THR A 33 -24.29 5.67 8.92
CA THR A 33 -24.21 4.95 7.66
C THR A 33 -23.60 3.58 7.88
N TYR A 34 -24.11 2.59 7.19
CA TYR A 34 -23.47 1.28 7.12
C TYR A 34 -22.51 1.25 5.94
N ASN A 35 -21.21 1.12 6.22
CA ASN A 35 -20.21 0.95 5.20
C ASN A 35 -19.85 -0.53 5.09
N GLU A 36 -20.17 -1.13 3.97
CA GLU A 36 -19.75 -2.49 3.68
C GLU A 36 -18.23 -2.53 3.45
N LYS A 37 -17.55 -3.47 4.14
CA LYS A 37 -16.12 -3.64 3.93
C LYS A 37 -15.89 -4.23 2.54
N VAL A 38 -15.41 -3.41 1.61
CA VAL A 38 -14.95 -3.90 0.31
C VAL A 38 -13.55 -4.47 0.47
N ILE A 39 -13.39 -5.75 0.14
CA ILE A 39 -12.10 -6.44 0.16
C ILE A 39 -11.63 -6.54 -1.29
N TYR A 40 -10.41 -6.05 -1.53
CA TYR A 40 -9.79 -6.21 -2.83
C TYR A 40 -9.28 -7.65 -2.98
N GLU A 41 -9.73 -8.32 -4.02
CA GLU A 41 -9.23 -9.63 -4.42
C GLU A 41 -8.36 -9.49 -5.66
N PHE A 42 -7.14 -10.03 -5.59
CA PHE A 42 -6.25 -10.02 -6.73
C PHE A 42 -6.76 -11.04 -7.78
N PRO A 43 -6.97 -10.60 -9.06
CA PRO A 43 -7.74 -11.40 -10.03
C PRO A 43 -7.10 -12.72 -10.46
N TYR A 44 -5.82 -12.91 -10.19
CA TYR A 44 -5.08 -14.09 -10.70
C TYR A 44 -4.83 -15.17 -9.65
N GLY A 45 -5.44 -15.09 -8.47
CA GLY A 45 -5.26 -16.07 -7.42
C GLY A 45 -3.82 -16.14 -6.90
N ARG A 46 -3.59 -16.94 -5.85
CA ARG A 46 -2.23 -17.29 -5.43
C ARG A 46 -1.80 -18.52 -6.22
N VAL A 47 -0.74 -18.42 -7.00
CA VAL A 47 -0.02 -19.60 -7.47
C VAL A 47 0.72 -20.16 -6.25
N ASN A 48 0.18 -21.24 -5.69
CA ASN A 48 0.57 -21.73 -4.36
C ASN A 48 1.96 -22.38 -4.27
N ASN A 49 2.71 -22.49 -5.37
CA ASN A 49 3.99 -23.19 -5.34
C ASN A 49 5.06 -22.43 -6.12
N TYR A 50 6.01 -21.86 -5.41
CA TYR A 50 7.24 -21.32 -5.97
C TYR A 50 8.06 -22.34 -6.75
N GLU A 51 7.89 -23.63 -6.46
CA GLU A 51 8.67 -24.72 -7.07
C GLU A 51 8.10 -25.25 -8.38
N GLY A 52 7.15 -24.57 -9.01
CA GLY A 52 6.50 -25.19 -10.16
C GLY A 52 5.77 -24.28 -11.14
N THR A 53 6.03 -22.99 -11.17
CA THR A 53 5.36 -22.11 -12.15
C THR A 53 5.77 -22.41 -13.59
N GLY A 54 6.86 -23.15 -13.81
CA GLY A 54 7.37 -23.43 -15.14
C GLY A 54 7.76 -22.17 -15.94
N ILE A 55 7.77 -21.00 -15.29
CA ILE A 55 8.17 -19.75 -15.94
C ILE A 55 9.67 -19.83 -16.22
N LYS A 56 10.00 -19.75 -17.48
CA LYS A 56 11.39 -19.66 -17.91
C LYS A 56 11.97 -18.30 -17.55
N GLU A 57 13.28 -18.22 -17.40
CA GLU A 57 13.97 -16.98 -17.07
C GLU A 57 13.64 -15.86 -18.06
N GLU A 58 13.56 -16.20 -19.35
CA GLU A 58 13.21 -15.29 -20.45
C GLU A 58 11.78 -14.73 -20.39
N ASP A 59 10.86 -15.43 -19.69
CA ASP A 59 9.45 -15.05 -19.58
C ASP A 59 9.15 -14.27 -18.30
N ARG A 60 10.16 -14.01 -17.47
CA ARG A 60 9.99 -13.27 -16.22
C ARG A 60 9.57 -11.83 -16.48
N PRO A 61 8.52 -11.31 -15.81
CA PRO A 61 8.15 -9.91 -15.94
C PRO A 61 9.29 -8.97 -15.57
N VAL A 62 9.50 -7.94 -16.37
CA VAL A 62 10.49 -6.91 -16.11
C VAL A 62 9.79 -5.65 -15.61
N ILE A 63 10.28 -5.10 -14.50
CA ILE A 63 9.80 -3.87 -13.88
C ILE A 63 10.93 -2.84 -13.97
N ILE A 64 10.64 -1.69 -14.56
CA ILE A 64 11.57 -0.58 -14.64
C ILE A 64 11.20 0.46 -13.59
N GLY A 65 12.10 0.67 -12.65
CA GLY A 65 11.94 1.57 -11.50
C GLY A 65 11.42 0.85 -10.25
N PHE A 66 12.01 1.18 -9.09
CA PHE A 66 11.65 0.62 -7.79
C PHE A 66 11.12 1.69 -6.82
N GLY A 67 10.34 2.62 -7.36
CA GLY A 67 9.46 3.49 -6.57
C GLY A 67 8.19 2.75 -6.12
N PRO A 68 7.22 3.43 -5.48
CA PRO A 68 6.02 2.78 -4.93
C PRO A 68 5.28 1.88 -5.92
N ALA A 69 5.08 2.33 -7.16
CA ALA A 69 4.39 1.54 -8.18
C ALA A 69 5.16 0.25 -8.52
N GLY A 70 6.50 0.35 -8.71
CA GLY A 70 7.36 -0.80 -8.99
C GLY A 70 7.41 -1.79 -7.84
N MET A 71 7.47 -1.30 -6.60
CA MET A 71 7.46 -2.13 -5.39
C MET A 71 6.17 -2.93 -5.27
N PHE A 72 5.00 -2.29 -5.45
CA PHE A 72 3.70 -2.98 -5.42
C PHE A 72 3.53 -3.94 -6.58
N ALA A 73 4.01 -3.59 -7.79
CA ALA A 73 4.00 -4.49 -8.94
C ALA A 73 4.88 -5.72 -8.67
N ALA A 74 6.11 -5.53 -8.19
CA ALA A 74 7.02 -6.60 -7.83
C ALA A 74 6.41 -7.55 -6.79
N LEU A 75 5.84 -6.98 -5.72
CA LEU A 75 5.20 -7.76 -4.67
C LEU A 75 4.01 -8.57 -5.20
N LYS A 76 3.12 -7.96 -5.98
CA LYS A 76 1.95 -8.65 -6.54
C LYS A 76 2.31 -9.74 -7.54
N LEU A 77 3.28 -9.48 -8.41
CA LEU A 77 3.77 -10.48 -9.34
C LEU A 77 4.49 -11.63 -8.62
N SER A 78 5.24 -11.32 -7.56
CA SER A 78 5.87 -12.34 -6.71
C SER A 78 4.82 -13.18 -5.96
N GLU A 79 3.79 -12.56 -5.38
CA GLU A 79 2.67 -13.28 -4.76
C GLU A 79 1.90 -14.16 -5.75
N ALA A 80 1.90 -13.80 -7.04
CA ALA A 80 1.36 -14.61 -8.13
C ALA A 80 2.35 -15.69 -8.65
N GLY A 81 3.56 -15.77 -8.10
CA GLY A 81 4.57 -16.75 -8.49
C GLY A 81 5.35 -16.39 -9.77
N LEU A 82 5.27 -15.16 -10.25
CA LEU A 82 5.86 -14.77 -11.55
C LEU A 82 7.33 -14.32 -11.47
N MET A 83 7.97 -14.33 -10.33
CA MET A 83 9.39 -14.03 -10.12
C MET A 83 9.91 -12.80 -10.92
N PRO A 84 9.34 -11.60 -10.74
CA PRO A 84 9.70 -10.44 -11.55
C PRO A 84 11.18 -10.06 -11.40
N VAL A 85 11.75 -9.46 -12.45
CA VAL A 85 13.06 -8.81 -12.42
C VAL A 85 12.84 -7.31 -12.31
N VAL A 86 13.50 -6.66 -11.36
CA VAL A 86 13.37 -5.22 -11.16
C VAL A 86 14.68 -4.53 -11.48
N TYR A 87 14.60 -3.48 -12.30
CA TYR A 87 15.72 -2.60 -12.59
C TYR A 87 15.43 -1.22 -12.01
N GLU A 88 16.29 -0.77 -11.10
CA GLU A 88 16.27 0.59 -10.55
C GLU A 88 17.52 1.33 -11.02
N ARG A 89 17.33 2.58 -11.45
CA ARG A 89 18.43 3.41 -11.95
C ARG A 89 19.30 3.96 -10.84
N GLY A 90 18.68 4.35 -9.75
CA GLY A 90 19.38 4.93 -8.61
C GLY A 90 19.89 3.87 -7.64
N ASP A 91 20.51 4.32 -6.57
CA ASP A 91 21.14 3.45 -5.59
C ASP A 91 20.14 2.81 -4.61
N SER A 92 20.66 1.90 -3.79
CA SER A 92 19.97 1.36 -2.61
C SER A 92 19.63 2.46 -1.60
N VAL A 93 18.70 2.19 -0.74
CA VAL A 93 18.23 3.13 0.30
C VAL A 93 19.38 3.66 1.16
N GLU A 94 20.33 2.81 1.55
CA GLU A 94 21.47 3.17 2.36
C GLU A 94 22.39 4.17 1.65
N GLU A 95 22.72 3.88 0.39
CA GLU A 95 23.58 4.75 -0.40
C GLU A 95 22.87 6.07 -0.77
N ARG A 96 21.56 6.02 -1.03
CA ARG A 96 20.75 7.23 -1.21
C ARG A 96 20.80 8.14 0.01
N HIS A 97 20.68 7.57 1.21
CA HIS A 97 20.76 8.33 2.45
C HIS A 97 22.06 9.13 2.52
N ARG A 98 23.19 8.47 2.25
CA ARG A 98 24.49 9.12 2.22
C ARG A 98 24.56 10.27 1.19
N LYS A 99 24.04 10.06 -0.02
CA LYS A 99 24.05 11.08 -1.09
C LYS A 99 23.09 12.24 -0.80
N VAL A 100 21.96 11.99 -0.17
CA VAL A 100 21.02 13.00 0.26
C VAL A 100 21.63 13.88 1.36
N ASP A 101 22.30 13.28 2.34
CA ASP A 101 23.02 13.99 3.40
C ASP A 101 24.17 14.83 2.81
N GLU A 102 24.93 14.27 1.85
CA GLU A 102 25.98 15.01 1.13
C GLU A 102 25.40 16.25 0.42
N PHE A 103 24.25 16.07 -0.26
CA PHE A 103 23.58 17.18 -0.94
C PHE A 103 23.14 18.28 0.04
N TRP A 104 22.50 17.92 1.14
CA TRP A 104 22.05 18.90 2.14
C TRP A 104 23.22 19.64 2.81
N ASN A 105 24.35 18.97 2.99
CA ASN A 105 25.53 19.58 3.62
C ASN A 105 26.41 20.39 2.67
N THR A 106 26.45 20.05 1.39
CA THR A 106 27.42 20.61 0.43
C THR A 106 26.81 21.26 -0.78
N GLY A 107 25.52 21.04 -1.06
CA GLY A 107 24.84 21.45 -2.30
C GLY A 107 25.18 20.58 -3.52
N LYS A 108 25.99 19.52 -3.37
CA LYS A 108 26.40 18.66 -4.49
C LYS A 108 25.31 17.63 -4.79
N LEU A 109 24.56 17.85 -5.87
CA LEU A 109 23.50 16.95 -6.32
C LEU A 109 24.05 15.81 -7.17
N ASP A 110 23.73 14.57 -6.80
CA ASP A 110 23.82 13.41 -7.71
C ASP A 110 22.55 13.32 -8.57
N THR A 111 22.69 13.42 -9.89
CA THR A 111 21.55 13.43 -10.82
C THR A 111 20.94 12.05 -11.07
N GLN A 112 21.59 10.97 -10.66
CA GLN A 112 21.13 9.60 -10.84
C GLN A 112 20.50 9.02 -9.59
N SER A 113 20.93 9.49 -8.41
CA SER A 113 20.44 8.99 -7.12
C SER A 113 20.36 10.13 -6.10
N ASN A 114 19.17 10.46 -5.68
CA ASN A 114 18.90 11.63 -4.82
C ASN A 114 17.54 11.46 -4.10
N VAL A 115 16.96 12.55 -3.59
CA VAL A 115 15.63 12.54 -2.94
C VAL A 115 14.53 11.98 -3.85
N GLN A 116 14.62 12.15 -5.17
CA GLN A 116 13.59 11.74 -6.13
C GLN A 116 13.84 10.35 -6.72
N PHE A 117 15.11 10.01 -6.97
CA PHE A 117 15.52 8.83 -7.72
C PHE A 117 16.27 7.84 -6.84
N GLY A 118 16.01 6.54 -7.07
CA GLY A 118 16.58 5.40 -6.38
C GLY A 118 15.53 4.56 -5.68
N GLU A 119 15.99 3.52 -5.00
CA GLU A 119 15.15 2.54 -4.32
C GLU A 119 14.14 3.20 -3.37
N GLY A 120 12.86 2.83 -3.48
CA GLY A 120 11.76 3.39 -2.71
C GLY A 120 11.15 4.67 -3.29
N GLY A 121 11.81 5.30 -4.28
CA GLY A 121 11.34 6.54 -4.91
C GLY A 121 11.36 7.76 -3.96
N ALA A 122 10.64 8.81 -4.31
CA ALA A 122 10.60 10.05 -3.53
C ALA A 122 9.94 9.89 -2.15
N GLY A 123 9.10 8.88 -1.97
CA GLY A 123 8.42 8.59 -0.71
C GLY A 123 9.37 8.22 0.44
N THR A 124 10.53 7.65 0.14
CA THR A 124 11.54 7.22 1.13
C THR A 124 11.98 8.36 2.07
N PHE A 125 12.04 9.59 1.55
CA PHE A 125 12.47 10.78 2.31
C PHE A 125 11.31 11.72 2.65
N SER A 126 10.06 11.21 2.64
CA SER A 126 8.87 11.97 3.04
C SER A 126 8.69 11.96 4.57
N ASP A 127 7.76 12.78 5.05
CA ASP A 127 7.35 12.79 6.46
C ASP A 127 6.37 11.66 6.83
N GLY A 128 6.14 10.71 5.92
CA GLY A 128 5.28 9.53 6.12
C GLY A 128 3.78 9.80 6.08
N LYS A 129 3.35 11.05 5.85
CA LYS A 129 1.92 11.36 5.73
C LYS A 129 1.37 10.88 4.40
N LEU A 130 0.29 10.12 4.47
CA LEU A 130 -0.41 9.61 3.30
C LEU A 130 -1.78 10.26 3.19
N ASN A 131 -1.95 11.14 2.20
CA ASN A 131 -3.23 11.79 1.94
C ASN A 131 -3.74 11.39 0.56
N THR A 132 -5.03 11.08 0.47
CA THR A 132 -5.69 10.80 -0.81
C THR A 132 -7.12 11.33 -0.80
N VAL A 133 -7.56 11.84 -1.95
CA VAL A 133 -8.96 12.21 -2.22
C VAL A 133 -9.67 11.17 -3.08
N ILE A 134 -8.98 10.09 -3.44
CA ILE A 134 -9.53 9.03 -4.29
C ILE A 134 -10.51 8.20 -3.47
N LYS A 135 -11.73 8.03 -4.01
CA LYS A 135 -12.70 7.07 -3.48
C LYS A 135 -12.22 5.65 -3.78
N ASP A 136 -12.41 4.74 -2.84
CA ASP A 136 -11.96 3.34 -2.95
C ASP A 136 -13.13 2.34 -3.12
N PRO A 137 -13.83 2.37 -4.24
CA PRO A 137 -14.97 1.47 -4.46
C PRO A 137 -14.57 0.01 -4.61
N THR A 138 -13.28 -0.27 -4.80
CA THR A 138 -12.72 -1.61 -5.05
C THR A 138 -11.88 -2.16 -3.91
N GLY A 139 -11.66 -1.41 -2.84
CA GLY A 139 -10.83 -1.81 -1.70
C GLY A 139 -9.32 -1.81 -1.97
N ARG A 140 -8.85 -1.21 -3.06
CA ARG A 140 -7.43 -1.17 -3.42
C ARG A 140 -6.61 -0.31 -2.48
N ILE A 141 -7.12 0.88 -2.12
CA ILE A 141 -6.43 1.77 -1.16
C ILE A 141 -6.30 1.05 0.18
N ARG A 142 -7.38 0.42 0.64
CA ARG A 142 -7.35 -0.38 1.86
C ARG A 142 -6.31 -1.49 1.79
N ASN A 143 -6.24 -2.21 0.67
CA ASN A 143 -5.23 -3.26 0.47
C ASN A 143 -3.80 -2.70 0.55
N VAL A 144 -3.55 -1.52 -0.03
CA VAL A 144 -2.25 -0.84 0.06
C VAL A 144 -1.91 -0.50 1.51
N LEU A 145 -2.84 0.07 2.26
CA LEU A 145 -2.63 0.41 3.67
C LEU A 145 -2.39 -0.84 4.54
N GLU A 146 -3.17 -1.91 4.33
CA GLU A 146 -2.98 -3.19 5.00
C GLU A 146 -1.59 -3.80 4.70
N MET A 147 -1.05 -3.58 3.49
CA MET A 147 0.31 -3.98 3.14
C MET A 147 1.35 -3.15 3.89
N PHE A 148 1.21 -1.84 3.99
CA PHE A 148 2.13 -1.01 4.78
C PHE A 148 2.19 -1.50 6.24
N VAL A 149 1.03 -1.78 6.85
CA VAL A 149 0.97 -2.33 8.21
C VAL A 149 1.66 -3.71 8.28
N ARG A 150 1.43 -4.57 7.29
CA ARG A 150 2.10 -5.89 7.21
C ARG A 150 3.62 -5.77 7.19
N PHE A 151 4.14 -4.72 6.58
CA PHE A 151 5.58 -4.45 6.49
C PHE A 151 6.10 -3.47 7.56
N GLY A 152 5.36 -3.22 8.62
CA GLY A 152 5.84 -2.56 9.82
C GLY A 152 5.36 -1.12 10.04
N ALA A 153 4.47 -0.59 9.19
CA ALA A 153 3.83 0.69 9.48
C ALA A 153 2.87 0.57 10.68
N SER A 154 2.71 1.64 11.45
CA SER A 154 1.73 1.69 12.53
C SER A 154 0.32 1.45 12.00
N SER A 155 -0.49 0.74 12.78
CA SER A 155 -1.92 0.54 12.50
C SER A 155 -2.81 1.64 13.10
N GLU A 156 -2.21 2.59 13.83
CA GLU A 156 -2.88 3.72 14.49
C GLU A 156 -2.78 5.00 13.67
#